data_445eb0f62cb5d3dd05d39458c1780d10
#
_entry.id   445eb0f62cb5d3dd05d39458c1780d10
#
_cell.length_a   1.000
_cell.length_b   1.000
_cell.length_c   1.000
_cell.angle_alpha   90.00
_cell.angle_beta   90.00
_cell.angle_gamma   90.00
#
_symmetry.space_group_name_H-M   'P 1'
#
loop_
_entity.id
_entity.type
_entity.pdbx_description
1 polymer ?
#
loop_
_entity_poly.entity_id
_entity_poly.type
_entity_poly.pdbx_seq_one_letter_code
_entity_poly.pdbx_strand_id
1 'polypeptide(L)'
;MGRLSNLAKCGKIISSTAQDVFAPKQKHEEVGMMQQNICVRPKRLGWNEANHKIETPLCDACGASVKGKNSTGEKKGIIPLFFATDDNYLPFLAVTLQSLLENSSHDYDYKVYVLHSGVRKEFEEKILHFNKEGFEVSFVDVTEPLKKISAHLHLRDYYTNTTYFRIFIAEMFPQYDKALYLDCDTVILGDITALYNYDLGDHLIAGAPCEGVNSFEVYRQYVREVDGLDPDYFFNAGVILMNLKAFRKEDFYGQFADLLQKYKFSLIQDEDYLNVLCQDRVLRLPRAWNKTPVGKDLLPREDLRIVHYLMTWKPWRYEDVPYGEYFWEYAKQTEFYDYLKNIFDQSTKEVEEKDKLQESNLQALARSEIARSDRYFTRYGKLYGNC
;
A
#
# COMPACT_ATOMS: atom_id res chain seq x y z
N MET A 1 -56.46 -23.47 18.68
CA MET A 1 -57.29 -22.26 18.59
C MET A 1 -56.32 -21.11 18.37
N GLY A 2 -56.19 -20.50 17.27
CA GLY A 2 -57.02 -19.98 16.24
C GLY A 2 -56.31 -18.75 15.75
N ARG A 3 -56.08 -18.79 14.52
CA ARG A 3 -56.34 -18.07 13.27
C ARG A 3 -55.36 -16.94 13.02
N LEU A 4 -54.53 -17.00 11.95
CA LEU A 4 -54.84 -16.77 10.50
C LEU A 4 -55.19 -15.32 10.19
N SER A 5 -54.41 -14.74 9.39
CA SER A 5 -54.52 -14.33 7.97
C SER A 5 -54.70 -12.82 7.84
N ASN A 6 -54.09 -12.11 6.92
CA ASN A 6 -54.33 -11.97 5.47
C ASN A 6 -53.26 -10.99 4.93
N LEU A 7 -52.53 -11.30 3.87
CA LEU A 7 -52.79 -11.09 2.45
C LEU A 7 -53.06 -9.64 2.06
N ALA A 8 -52.13 -9.01 1.38
CA ALA A 8 -51.86 -9.01 -0.06
C ALA A 8 -52.64 -7.92 -0.84
N LYS A 9 -51.93 -7.44 -1.85
CA LYS A 9 -52.39 -6.77 -3.09
C LYS A 9 -52.36 -5.24 -3.07
N CYS A 10 -51.73 -4.61 -3.98
CA CYS A 10 -51.86 -4.31 -5.38
C CYS A 10 -50.77 -3.35 -5.75
N GLY A 11 -50.00 -3.36 -6.78
CA GLY A 11 -50.33 -3.75 -8.15
C GLY A 11 -50.19 -2.57 -9.08
N LYS A 12 -49.23 -2.69 -9.96
CA LYS A 12 -49.23 -2.31 -11.38
C LYS A 12 -49.32 -0.86 -11.87
N ILE A 13 -48.32 -0.57 -12.72
CA ILE A 13 -48.40 0.03 -14.08
C ILE A 13 -48.53 1.54 -14.10
N ILE A 14 -47.63 2.24 -14.80
CA ILE A 14 -47.77 2.63 -16.20
C ILE A 14 -46.43 3.16 -16.75
N SER A 15 -46.08 2.68 -17.92
CA SER A 15 -45.10 3.21 -18.87
C SER A 15 -45.65 4.46 -19.55
N SER A 16 -44.78 5.39 -19.96
CA SER A 16 -44.74 5.91 -21.34
C SER A 16 -43.82 7.11 -21.48
N THR A 17 -42.88 6.93 -22.34
CA THR A 17 -42.49 7.78 -23.48
C THR A 17 -42.79 9.27 -23.40
N ALA A 18 -41.73 10.09 -23.53
CA ALA A 18 -41.73 11.21 -24.48
C ALA A 18 -40.29 11.64 -24.77
N GLN A 19 -40.01 11.59 -26.06
CA GLN A 19 -38.85 12.13 -26.76
C GLN A 19 -38.91 13.66 -26.83
N ASP A 20 -37.69 14.19 -27.02
CA ASP A 20 -37.35 15.36 -27.82
C ASP A 20 -37.68 16.78 -27.32
N VAL A 21 -36.69 17.56 -27.67
CA VAL A 21 -36.67 18.99 -28.06
C VAL A 21 -35.99 19.93 -27.02
N PHE A 22 -34.77 20.30 -27.29
CA PHE A 22 -34.28 21.65 -27.63
C PHE A 22 -32.77 21.76 -27.42
N ALA A 23 -32.07 21.95 -28.55
CA ALA A 23 -30.77 22.63 -28.58
C ALA A 23 -30.98 24.16 -28.62
N PRO A 24 -30.11 24.94 -28.04
CA PRO A 24 -29.85 26.28 -28.55
C PRO A 24 -28.40 26.53 -28.92
N LYS A 25 -28.29 27.00 -30.11
CA LYS A 25 -27.38 27.85 -30.88
C LYS A 25 -26.20 28.48 -30.10
N GLN A 26 -25.04 28.29 -30.73
CA GLN A 26 -23.80 29.05 -30.53
C GLN A 26 -24.02 30.57 -30.65
N LYS A 27 -23.42 31.28 -29.70
CA LYS A 27 -22.99 32.67 -29.91
C LYS A 27 -21.50 32.72 -29.54
N HIS A 28 -20.72 33.12 -30.52
CA HIS A 28 -19.35 33.58 -30.36
C HIS A 28 -19.35 34.90 -29.62
N GLU A 29 -18.61 34.99 -28.56
CA GLU A 29 -18.08 36.26 -28.04
C GLU A 29 -16.60 36.04 -27.73
N GLU A 30 -15.78 36.79 -28.43
CA GLU A 30 -14.36 36.98 -28.17
C GLU A 30 -14.20 37.67 -26.82
N VAL A 31 -13.44 37.05 -25.92
CA VAL A 31 -12.91 37.71 -24.72
C VAL A 31 -11.43 37.43 -24.61
N GLY A 32 -10.72 38.50 -24.42
CA GLY A 32 -9.30 38.73 -24.55
C GLY A 32 -8.37 37.78 -23.84
N MET A 33 -7.22 37.61 -24.44
CA MET A 33 -6.02 36.98 -23.92
C MET A 33 -5.59 37.63 -22.60
N MET A 34 -5.80 36.96 -21.48
CA MET A 34 -4.96 37.15 -20.31
C MET A 34 -3.81 36.13 -20.38
N GLN A 35 -2.62 36.66 -20.54
CA GLN A 35 -1.39 35.90 -20.41
C GLN A 35 -1.34 35.26 -19.01
N GLN A 36 -1.61 33.96 -18.96
CA GLN A 36 -1.27 33.17 -17.78
C GLN A 36 0.23 32.94 -17.83
N ASN A 37 0.93 33.46 -16.82
CA ASN A 37 2.30 33.11 -16.52
C ASN A 37 2.35 31.60 -16.23
N ILE A 38 2.76 30.82 -17.21
CA ILE A 38 3.09 29.42 -17.05
C ILE A 38 4.40 29.37 -16.25
N CYS A 39 4.30 28.99 -14.98
CA CYS A 39 5.44 28.68 -14.15
C CYS A 39 6.19 27.50 -14.82
N VAL A 40 7.31 27.81 -15.47
CA VAL A 40 8.17 26.80 -16.11
C VAL A 40 8.85 26.03 -15.00
N ARG A 41 8.46 24.78 -14.80
CA ARG A 41 9.18 23.86 -13.89
C ARG A 41 10.65 23.84 -14.24
N PRO A 42 11.58 23.87 -13.25
CA PRO A 42 12.99 23.70 -13.53
C PRO A 42 13.20 22.32 -14.19
N LYS A 43 13.93 22.34 -15.31
CA LYS A 43 14.29 21.12 -16.05
C LYS A 43 14.98 20.15 -15.09
N ARG A 44 14.32 19.02 -14.83
CA ARG A 44 14.95 17.88 -14.17
C ARG A 44 16.14 17.42 -15.02
N LEU A 45 17.29 17.28 -14.39
CA LEU A 45 18.50 16.76 -15.00
C LEU A 45 18.24 15.32 -15.53
N GLY A 46 18.32 15.20 -16.85
CA GLY A 46 18.79 14.03 -17.58
C GLY A 46 17.96 12.75 -17.49
N TRP A 47 16.79 12.72 -18.10
CA TRP A 47 16.20 11.47 -18.59
C TRP A 47 16.31 11.43 -20.12
N ASN A 48 17.01 10.41 -20.64
CA ASN A 48 17.17 10.22 -22.07
C ASN A 48 16.13 9.18 -22.52
N GLU A 49 15.09 9.62 -23.24
CA GLU A 49 14.00 8.79 -23.74
C GLU A 49 14.38 7.74 -24.79
N ALA A 50 15.66 7.62 -25.13
CA ALA A 50 16.08 6.83 -26.29
C ALA A 50 16.50 5.39 -26.02
N ASN A 51 16.56 4.91 -24.77
CA ASN A 51 16.96 3.53 -24.48
C ASN A 51 16.05 2.85 -23.48
N HIS A 52 15.15 2.00 -23.97
CA HIS A 52 14.36 1.04 -23.20
C HIS A 52 15.19 -0.11 -22.56
N LYS A 53 16.47 0.10 -22.33
CA LYS A 53 17.27 -0.73 -21.43
C LYS A 53 17.46 0.05 -20.15
N ILE A 54 16.81 -0.43 -19.11
CA ILE A 54 17.13 -0.05 -17.74
C ILE A 54 18.55 -0.59 -17.48
N GLU A 55 19.55 0.22 -17.79
CA GLU A 55 20.85 0.04 -17.19
C GLU A 55 20.69 0.51 -15.74
N THR A 56 20.28 -0.42 -14.87
CA THR A 56 20.66 -0.31 -13.47
C THR A 56 22.19 -0.16 -13.46
N PRO A 57 22.78 0.80 -12.74
CA PRO A 57 24.11 0.61 -12.29
C PRO A 57 24.05 -0.59 -11.35
N LEU A 58 24.31 -1.77 -11.89
CA LEU A 58 24.78 -2.90 -11.10
C LEU A 58 26.01 -2.35 -10.39
N CYS A 59 25.87 -2.04 -9.11
CA CYS A 59 27.01 -1.91 -8.25
C CYS A 59 27.76 -3.23 -8.41
N ASP A 60 29.00 -3.19 -8.95
CA ASP A 60 29.87 -4.35 -9.12
C ASP A 60 30.10 -5.13 -7.81
N ALA A 61 29.58 -4.62 -6.69
CA ALA A 61 29.55 -5.28 -5.39
C ALA A 61 28.42 -6.32 -5.22
N CYS A 62 27.41 -6.37 -6.08
CA CYS A 62 26.28 -7.33 -5.96
C CYS A 62 26.48 -8.64 -6.72
N GLY A 63 27.51 -8.75 -7.56
CA GLY A 63 27.86 -9.95 -8.32
C GLY A 63 28.92 -10.84 -7.67
N ALA A 64 29.47 -10.46 -6.54
CA ALA A 64 30.42 -11.29 -5.82
C ALA A 64 29.67 -12.22 -4.87
N SER A 65 29.67 -13.51 -5.16
CA SER A 65 29.51 -14.57 -4.17
C SER A 65 30.48 -14.32 -3.02
N VAL A 66 30.03 -13.60 -1.99
CA VAL A 66 30.83 -13.35 -0.78
C VAL A 66 30.83 -14.63 0.04
N LYS A 67 31.71 -15.54 -0.32
CA LYS A 67 32.30 -16.49 0.61
C LYS A 67 33.38 -15.74 1.40
N GLY A 68 32.94 -14.89 2.31
CA GLY A 68 33.81 -14.23 3.27
C GLY A 68 33.17 -14.40 4.64
N LYS A 69 33.56 -15.44 5.38
CA LYS A 69 33.32 -15.50 6.81
C LYS A 69 34.06 -14.31 7.43
N ASN A 70 33.34 -13.28 7.84
CA ASN A 70 33.88 -12.31 8.79
C ASN A 70 34.08 -13.05 10.11
N SER A 71 35.32 -13.09 10.56
CA SER A 71 35.81 -13.90 11.68
C SER A 71 35.59 -13.26 13.05
N THR A 72 34.61 -12.35 13.25
CA THR A 72 34.41 -11.66 14.53
C THR A 72 33.02 -11.82 15.12
N GLY A 73 32.10 -12.56 14.55
CA GLY A 73 30.79 -12.88 15.19
C GLY A 73 29.92 -11.69 15.59
N GLU A 74 30.35 -10.45 15.32
CA GLU A 74 29.61 -9.24 15.64
C GLU A 74 28.58 -8.92 14.58
N LYS A 75 27.33 -8.64 15.02
CA LYS A 75 26.23 -8.21 14.14
C LYS A 75 26.49 -6.79 13.61
N LYS A 76 26.08 -6.53 12.37
CA LYS A 76 26.21 -5.22 11.72
C LYS A 76 25.26 -4.16 12.27
N GLY A 77 24.24 -4.57 13.03
CA GLY A 77 23.26 -3.67 13.63
C GLY A 77 21.86 -4.28 13.75
N ILE A 78 20.89 -3.44 14.06
CA ILE A 78 19.48 -3.80 14.23
C ILE A 78 18.69 -3.28 13.03
N ILE A 79 17.83 -4.12 12.46
CA ILE A 79 16.84 -3.73 11.46
C ILE A 79 15.46 -3.75 12.14
N PRO A 80 14.86 -2.58 12.41
CA PRO A 80 13.49 -2.51 12.88
C PRO A 80 12.52 -2.69 11.71
N LEU A 81 11.62 -3.68 11.84
CA LEU A 81 10.58 -4.04 10.90
C LEU A 81 9.23 -3.85 11.56
N PHE A 82 8.31 -3.23 10.85
CA PHE A 82 6.97 -2.96 11.33
C PHE A 82 5.93 -3.60 10.41
N PHE A 83 4.94 -4.22 11.04
CA PHE A 83 3.75 -4.75 10.40
C PHE A 83 2.53 -4.20 11.11
N ALA A 84 1.42 -4.04 10.40
CA ALA A 84 0.14 -3.66 10.99
C ALA A 84 -0.89 -4.76 10.69
N THR A 85 -1.59 -5.23 11.70
CA THR A 85 -2.46 -6.40 11.54
C THR A 85 -3.71 -6.36 12.43
N ASP A 86 -4.68 -7.15 12.03
CA ASP A 86 -5.79 -7.62 12.85
C ASP A 86 -5.82 -9.17 12.87
N ASP A 87 -6.82 -9.75 13.53
CA ASP A 87 -6.98 -11.20 13.60
C ASP A 87 -7.06 -11.90 12.24
N ASN A 88 -7.61 -11.22 11.24
CA ASN A 88 -7.81 -11.81 9.92
C ASN A 88 -6.49 -11.93 9.15
N TYR A 89 -5.55 -11.01 9.41
CA TYR A 89 -4.28 -10.94 8.69
C TYR A 89 -3.09 -11.60 9.40
N LEU A 90 -3.22 -11.99 10.69
CA LEU A 90 -2.15 -12.71 11.42
C LEU A 90 -1.69 -14.01 10.72
N PRO A 91 -2.59 -14.85 10.15
CA PRO A 91 -2.15 -16.04 9.43
C PRO A 91 -1.28 -15.75 8.20
N PHE A 92 -1.53 -14.64 7.52
CA PHE A 92 -0.72 -14.20 6.38
C PHE A 92 0.60 -13.60 6.83
N LEU A 93 0.61 -12.85 7.93
CA LEU A 93 1.84 -12.38 8.57
C LEU A 93 2.80 -13.55 8.88
N ALA A 94 2.29 -14.69 9.34
CA ALA A 94 3.12 -15.87 9.58
C ALA A 94 3.88 -16.32 8.32
N VAL A 95 3.22 -16.27 7.15
CA VAL A 95 3.85 -16.61 5.86
C VAL A 95 4.92 -15.57 5.51
N THR A 96 4.63 -14.29 5.72
CA THR A 96 5.59 -13.21 5.54
C THR A 96 6.82 -13.38 6.42
N LEU A 97 6.63 -13.67 7.72
CA LEU A 97 7.73 -13.89 8.67
C LEU A 97 8.56 -15.12 8.31
N GLN A 98 7.93 -16.22 7.88
CA GLN A 98 8.63 -17.43 7.45
C GLN A 98 9.53 -17.11 6.25
N SER A 99 9.00 -16.44 5.24
CA SER A 99 9.79 -16.06 4.06
C SER A 99 10.92 -15.07 4.42
N LEU A 100 10.68 -14.14 5.33
CA LEU A 100 11.68 -13.21 5.83
C LEU A 100 12.84 -13.96 6.51
N LEU A 101 12.53 -14.90 7.38
CA LEU A 101 13.52 -15.69 8.12
C LEU A 101 14.43 -16.54 7.21
N GLU A 102 13.89 -17.04 6.09
CA GLU A 102 14.65 -17.89 5.18
C GLU A 102 15.53 -17.09 4.22
N ASN A 103 15.11 -15.88 3.85
CA ASN A 103 15.76 -15.12 2.78
C ASN A 103 16.60 -13.93 3.28
N SER A 104 16.61 -13.65 4.58
CA SER A 104 17.34 -12.50 5.12
C SER A 104 18.70 -12.88 5.70
N SER A 105 19.66 -11.99 5.56
CA SER A 105 21.02 -12.17 6.10
C SER A 105 21.02 -12.32 7.61
N HIS A 106 21.83 -13.21 8.15
CA HIS A 106 22.05 -13.37 9.58
C HIS A 106 23.07 -12.37 10.15
N ASP A 107 23.58 -11.44 9.36
CA ASP A 107 24.55 -10.41 9.78
C ASP A 107 23.91 -9.30 10.63
N TYR A 108 22.58 -9.25 10.69
CA TYR A 108 21.81 -8.27 11.45
C TYR A 108 20.92 -8.94 12.48
N ASP A 109 20.55 -8.19 13.51
CA ASP A 109 19.45 -8.54 14.39
C ASP A 109 18.15 -7.87 13.87
N TYR A 110 17.06 -8.64 13.85
CA TYR A 110 15.75 -8.16 13.41
C TYR A 110 14.85 -7.92 14.61
N LYS A 111 14.33 -6.69 14.73
CA LYS A 111 13.32 -6.32 15.72
C LYS A 111 12.00 -6.12 14.97
N VAL A 112 11.12 -7.11 15.06
CA VAL A 112 9.83 -7.13 14.40
C VAL A 112 8.76 -6.63 15.35
N TYR A 113 8.08 -5.56 14.98
CA TYR A 113 6.99 -4.96 15.74
C TYR A 113 5.67 -5.17 14.99
N VAL A 114 4.74 -5.89 15.63
CA VAL A 114 3.41 -6.17 15.11
C VAL A 114 2.43 -5.19 15.75
N LEU A 115 2.06 -4.15 15.01
CA LEU A 115 1.14 -3.11 15.47
C LEU A 115 -0.31 -3.62 15.36
N HIS A 116 -1.09 -3.48 16.45
CA HIS A 116 -2.47 -3.96 16.50
C HIS A 116 -3.35 -3.09 17.42
N SER A 117 -4.66 -3.22 17.30
CA SER A 117 -5.66 -2.64 18.23
C SER A 117 -6.52 -3.70 18.92
N GLY A 118 -5.93 -4.87 19.12
CA GLY A 118 -6.54 -6.07 19.67
C GLY A 118 -6.40 -7.25 18.71
N VAL A 119 -5.86 -8.36 19.22
CA VAL A 119 -5.72 -9.63 18.49
C VAL A 119 -5.98 -10.80 19.43
N ARG A 120 -6.37 -11.95 18.86
CA ARG A 120 -6.60 -13.17 19.63
C ARG A 120 -5.29 -13.73 20.16
N LYS A 121 -5.25 -14.04 21.44
CA LYS A 121 -4.07 -14.59 22.11
C LYS A 121 -3.53 -15.85 21.43
N GLU A 122 -4.40 -16.74 20.99
CA GLU A 122 -4.01 -17.97 20.31
C GLU A 122 -3.19 -17.68 19.04
N PHE A 123 -3.54 -16.65 18.30
CA PHE A 123 -2.81 -16.28 17.09
C PHE A 123 -1.51 -15.52 17.42
N GLU A 124 -1.56 -14.65 18.44
CA GLU A 124 -0.39 -13.98 18.97
C GLU A 124 0.68 -14.99 19.43
N GLU A 125 0.30 -16.01 20.21
CA GLU A 125 1.20 -17.08 20.68
C GLU A 125 1.89 -17.79 19.52
N LYS A 126 1.16 -18.16 18.46
CA LYS A 126 1.74 -18.79 17.25
C LYS A 126 2.73 -17.89 16.53
N ILE A 127 2.46 -16.59 16.45
CA ILE A 127 3.40 -15.62 15.88
C ILE A 127 4.64 -15.45 16.74
N LEU A 128 4.51 -15.49 18.07
CA LEU A 128 5.64 -15.42 18.99
C LEU A 128 6.59 -16.63 18.89
N HIS A 129 6.16 -17.76 18.33
CA HIS A 129 7.04 -18.91 18.05
C HIS A 129 8.12 -18.60 16.99
N PHE A 130 8.01 -17.51 16.24
CA PHE A 130 9.08 -17.03 15.36
C PHE A 130 10.28 -16.44 16.11
N ASN A 131 10.15 -16.17 17.44
CA ASN A 131 11.24 -15.65 18.25
C ASN A 131 12.42 -16.64 18.29
N LYS A 132 13.60 -16.15 17.94
CA LYS A 132 14.86 -16.87 18.05
C LYS A 132 16.03 -15.90 18.15
N GLU A 133 17.23 -16.41 18.37
CA GLU A 133 18.44 -15.59 18.39
C GLU A 133 18.58 -14.75 17.10
N GLY A 134 18.71 -13.44 17.25
CA GLY A 134 18.81 -12.49 16.15
C GLY A 134 17.49 -12.14 15.46
N PHE A 135 16.35 -12.68 15.92
CA PHE A 135 15.03 -12.37 15.38
C PHE A 135 13.99 -12.31 16.49
N GLU A 136 13.59 -11.12 16.87
CA GLU A 136 12.67 -10.86 17.98
C GLU A 136 11.37 -10.24 17.45
N VAL A 137 10.24 -10.88 17.78
CA VAL A 137 8.88 -10.44 17.44
C VAL A 137 8.20 -9.92 18.69
N SER A 138 7.62 -8.75 18.63
CA SER A 138 6.88 -8.10 19.71
C SER A 138 5.56 -7.52 19.21
N PHE A 139 4.49 -7.73 19.95
CA PHE A 139 3.20 -7.09 19.68
C PHE A 139 3.11 -5.73 20.37
N VAL A 140 2.56 -4.75 19.68
CA VAL A 140 2.45 -3.36 20.16
C VAL A 140 1.04 -2.85 19.96
N ASP A 141 0.34 -2.58 21.05
CA ASP A 141 -1.02 -2.03 21.04
C ASP A 141 -0.99 -0.53 20.68
N VAL A 142 -1.64 -0.18 19.59
CA VAL A 142 -1.76 1.20 19.07
C VAL A 142 -3.14 1.80 19.32
N THR A 143 -3.95 1.22 20.19
CA THR A 143 -5.33 1.68 20.48
C THR A 143 -5.35 3.14 20.96
N GLU A 144 -4.43 3.54 21.83
CA GLU A 144 -4.41 4.92 22.36
C GLU A 144 -3.96 5.96 21.29
N PRO A 145 -2.88 5.75 20.52
CA PRO A 145 -2.58 6.61 19.36
C PRO A 145 -3.74 6.70 18.36
N LEU A 146 -4.38 5.57 18.06
CA LEU A 146 -5.49 5.51 17.11
C LEU A 146 -6.69 6.34 17.55
N LYS A 147 -7.04 6.34 18.83
CA LYS A 147 -8.17 7.11 19.38
C LYS A 147 -8.05 8.60 19.08
N LYS A 148 -6.85 9.14 19.01
CA LYS A 148 -6.61 10.59 18.75
C LYS A 148 -7.09 11.05 17.38
N ILE A 149 -7.08 10.15 16.40
CA ILE A 149 -7.47 10.44 15.01
C ILE A 149 -8.73 9.68 14.57
N SER A 150 -9.24 8.76 15.39
CA SER A 150 -10.32 7.83 15.02
C SER A 150 -11.60 8.51 14.51
N ALA A 151 -11.95 9.69 15.04
CA ALA A 151 -13.12 10.45 14.60
C ALA A 151 -13.03 10.93 13.15
N HIS A 152 -11.84 11.00 12.58
CA HIS A 152 -11.57 11.48 11.22
C HIS A 152 -11.18 10.35 10.25
N LEU A 153 -10.91 9.14 10.77
CA LEU A 153 -10.58 8.00 9.93
C LEU A 153 -11.77 7.57 9.09
N HIS A 154 -11.49 7.26 7.86
CA HIS A 154 -12.47 6.80 6.91
C HIS A 154 -12.08 5.39 6.45
N LEU A 155 -12.95 4.44 6.76
CA LEU A 155 -12.75 3.03 6.41
C LEU A 155 -13.66 2.65 5.27
N ARG A 156 -13.19 1.75 4.42
CA ARG A 156 -13.94 1.20 3.31
C ARG A 156 -13.53 -0.24 3.01
N ASP A 157 -14.52 -1.10 2.81
CA ASP A 157 -14.41 -2.47 2.31
C ASP A 157 -13.33 -3.32 2.99
N TYR A 158 -12.21 -3.53 2.30
CA TYR A 158 -11.07 -4.35 2.78
C TYR A 158 -10.16 -3.63 3.78
N TYR A 159 -10.29 -2.31 3.87
CA TYR A 159 -9.39 -1.53 4.71
C TYR A 159 -9.93 -1.47 6.14
N THR A 160 -9.07 -1.83 7.06
CA THR A 160 -9.30 -1.66 8.49
C THR A 160 -8.50 -0.45 9.00
N ASN A 161 -8.67 -0.09 10.27
CA ASN A 161 -7.85 0.95 10.89
C ASN A 161 -6.35 0.65 10.81
N THR A 162 -5.97 -0.60 10.55
CA THR A 162 -4.58 -1.06 10.52
C THR A 162 -3.73 -0.36 9.48
N THR A 163 -4.32 0.08 8.34
CA THR A 163 -3.58 0.78 7.29
C THR A 163 -2.97 2.10 7.80
N TYR A 164 -3.58 2.74 8.80
CA TYR A 164 -3.09 3.98 9.37
C TYR A 164 -2.02 3.79 10.47
N PHE A 165 -1.78 2.55 10.93
CA PHE A 165 -0.84 2.33 12.03
C PHE A 165 0.59 2.70 11.67
N ARG A 166 0.96 2.61 10.39
CA ARG A 166 2.29 3.02 9.89
C ARG A 166 2.61 4.48 10.15
N ILE A 167 1.60 5.34 10.29
CA ILE A 167 1.76 6.77 10.55
C ILE A 167 2.32 7.04 11.96
N PHE A 168 2.03 6.16 12.93
CA PHE A 168 2.44 6.35 14.32
C PHE A 168 3.88 5.91 14.60
N ILE A 169 4.51 5.16 13.69
CA ILE A 169 5.81 4.51 13.94
C ILE A 169 6.88 5.52 14.37
N ALA A 170 6.98 6.65 13.70
CA ALA A 170 8.01 7.64 14.00
C ALA A 170 7.91 8.20 15.41
N GLU A 171 6.70 8.45 15.90
CA GLU A 171 6.43 9.00 17.22
C GLU A 171 6.55 7.93 18.32
N MET A 172 6.09 6.72 18.04
CA MET A 172 6.10 5.63 19.02
C MET A 172 7.46 5.01 19.24
N PHE A 173 8.36 5.10 18.24
CA PHE A 173 9.68 4.46 18.27
C PHE A 173 10.81 5.47 18.04
N PRO A 174 10.98 6.46 18.95
CA PRO A 174 11.97 7.53 18.81
C PRO A 174 13.44 7.05 18.81
N GLN A 175 13.67 5.81 19.27
CA GLN A 175 15.01 5.18 19.29
C GLN A 175 15.51 4.79 17.89
N TYR A 176 14.63 4.75 16.87
CA TYR A 176 15.03 4.42 15.51
C TYR A 176 15.02 5.65 14.60
N ASP A 177 16.08 5.84 13.86
CA ASP A 177 16.16 6.89 12.83
C ASP A 177 15.60 6.43 11.48
N LYS A 178 15.59 5.12 11.23
CA LYS A 178 15.14 4.48 9.99
C LYS A 178 14.47 3.14 10.28
N ALA A 179 13.42 2.80 9.54
CA ALA A 179 12.71 1.52 9.70
C ALA A 179 12.12 1.03 8.38
N LEU A 180 11.87 -0.27 8.28
CA LEU A 180 11.06 -0.87 7.25
C LEU A 180 9.62 -1.07 7.75
N TYR A 181 8.65 -0.77 6.90
CA TYR A 181 7.26 -1.19 7.06
C TYR A 181 6.88 -2.12 5.92
N LEU A 182 6.24 -3.22 6.25
CA LEU A 182 5.74 -4.22 5.29
C LEU A 182 4.28 -4.56 5.60
N ASP A 183 3.47 -4.72 4.57
CA ASP A 183 2.12 -5.30 4.73
C ASP A 183 2.21 -6.81 4.96
N CYS A 184 1.21 -7.37 5.67
CA CYS A 184 1.19 -8.77 6.10
C CYS A 184 0.96 -9.77 4.96
N ASP A 185 0.55 -9.31 3.80
CA ASP A 185 0.26 -10.11 2.61
C ASP A 185 1.40 -10.04 1.58
N THR A 186 2.63 -10.09 2.09
CA THR A 186 3.86 -10.09 1.31
C THR A 186 4.60 -11.42 1.45
N VAL A 187 5.43 -11.75 0.46
CA VAL A 187 6.41 -12.84 0.52
C VAL A 187 7.77 -12.27 0.17
N ILE A 188 8.71 -12.41 1.09
CA ILE A 188 10.09 -11.95 0.92
C ILE A 188 10.88 -13.04 0.20
N LEU A 189 11.46 -12.69 -0.95
CA LEU A 189 12.20 -13.61 -1.81
C LEU A 189 13.67 -13.21 -1.99
N GLY A 190 14.06 -12.08 -1.43
CA GLY A 190 15.43 -11.58 -1.46
C GLY A 190 15.87 -11.06 -0.09
N ASP A 191 17.16 -10.83 0.06
CA ASP A 191 17.71 -10.31 1.31
C ASP A 191 17.22 -8.87 1.59
N ILE A 192 16.38 -8.73 2.63
CA ILE A 192 15.78 -7.45 3.03
C ILE A 192 16.83 -6.42 3.52
N THR A 193 18.03 -6.88 3.89
CA THR A 193 19.11 -5.98 4.31
C THR A 193 19.54 -5.06 3.18
N ALA A 194 19.44 -5.51 1.93
CA ALA A 194 19.72 -4.69 0.76
C ALA A 194 18.71 -3.52 0.65
N LEU A 195 17.43 -3.74 0.98
CA LEU A 195 16.43 -2.68 1.03
C LEU A 195 16.70 -1.73 2.21
N TYR A 196 16.99 -2.27 3.39
CA TYR A 196 17.28 -1.44 4.57
C TYR A 196 18.50 -0.53 4.38
N ASN A 197 19.47 -0.97 3.61
CA ASN A 197 20.73 -0.23 3.39
C ASN A 197 20.66 0.88 2.34
N TYR A 198 19.49 1.10 1.68
CA TYR A 198 19.34 2.29 0.84
C TYR A 198 19.59 3.56 1.68
N ASP A 199 20.36 4.48 1.10
CA ASP A 199 20.53 5.81 1.67
C ASP A 199 19.34 6.68 1.29
N LEU A 200 18.59 7.11 2.29
CA LEU A 200 17.43 7.99 2.08
C LEU A 200 17.83 9.45 1.85
N GLY A 201 19.03 9.88 2.27
CA GLY A 201 19.41 11.28 2.19
C GLY A 201 18.31 12.18 2.78
N ASP A 202 17.84 13.14 1.98
CA ASP A 202 16.75 14.06 2.37
C ASP A 202 15.32 13.50 2.07
N HIS A 203 15.20 12.28 1.55
CA HIS A 203 13.91 11.68 1.28
C HIS A 203 13.21 11.25 2.58
N LEU A 204 11.90 11.37 2.60
CA LEU A 204 11.05 10.92 3.71
C LEU A 204 10.82 9.42 3.67
N ILE A 205 10.64 8.89 2.49
CA ILE A 205 10.30 7.48 2.22
C ILE A 205 11.08 6.98 0.99
N ALA A 206 11.42 5.68 0.99
CA ALA A 206 11.67 4.96 -0.25
C ALA A 206 10.51 4.00 -0.50
N GLY A 207 9.97 4.00 -1.73
CA GLY A 207 8.84 3.17 -2.13
C GLY A 207 8.87 2.82 -3.62
N ALA A 208 8.32 1.67 -3.98
CA ALA A 208 8.17 1.26 -5.37
C ALA A 208 6.88 1.83 -5.98
N PRO A 209 6.84 2.11 -7.30
CA PRO A 209 5.63 2.59 -7.97
C PRO A 209 4.44 1.65 -7.75
N CYS A 210 3.26 2.22 -7.52
CA CYS A 210 2.03 1.46 -7.33
C CYS A 210 1.56 0.84 -8.65
N GLU A 211 1.80 -0.46 -8.84
CA GLU A 211 1.36 -1.18 -10.04
C GLU A 211 -0.18 -1.22 -10.15
N GLY A 212 -0.89 -1.24 -9.02
CA GLY A 212 -2.36 -1.17 -9.00
C GLY A 212 -2.89 0.11 -9.63
N VAL A 213 -2.32 1.27 -9.26
CA VAL A 213 -2.66 2.57 -9.88
C VAL A 213 -2.28 2.57 -11.36
N ASN A 214 -1.07 2.09 -11.67
CA ASN A 214 -0.54 2.18 -13.02
C ASN A 214 -1.19 1.23 -14.03
N SER A 215 -1.90 0.20 -13.56
CA SER A 215 -2.58 -0.78 -14.43
C SER A 215 -3.96 -0.32 -14.93
N PHE A 216 -4.55 0.71 -14.31
CA PHE A 216 -5.91 1.16 -14.65
C PHE A 216 -5.95 2.67 -14.90
N GLU A 217 -6.37 3.09 -16.09
CA GLU A 217 -6.39 4.52 -16.45
C GLU A 217 -7.27 5.36 -15.51
N VAL A 218 -8.36 4.81 -15.00
CA VAL A 218 -9.24 5.53 -14.05
C VAL A 218 -8.53 5.88 -12.75
N TYR A 219 -7.62 5.02 -12.27
CA TYR A 219 -6.84 5.30 -11.06
C TYR A 219 -5.69 6.27 -11.35
N ARG A 220 -5.06 6.16 -12.52
CA ARG A 220 -4.09 7.15 -12.98
C ARG A 220 -4.71 8.55 -13.10
N GLN A 221 -5.94 8.61 -13.63
CA GLN A 221 -6.69 9.87 -13.72
C GLN A 221 -7.04 10.41 -12.35
N TYR A 222 -7.46 9.55 -11.41
CA TYR A 222 -7.72 9.95 -10.02
C TYR A 222 -6.48 10.59 -9.37
N VAL A 223 -5.34 9.93 -9.45
CA VAL A 223 -4.07 10.44 -8.90
C VAL A 223 -3.70 11.80 -9.52
N ARG A 224 -3.88 11.98 -10.83
CA ARG A 224 -3.60 13.26 -11.48
C ARG A 224 -4.57 14.38 -11.08
N GLU A 225 -5.87 14.07 -11.06
CA GLU A 225 -6.90 15.10 -10.96
C GLU A 225 -7.39 15.34 -9.53
N VAL A 226 -7.37 14.32 -8.68
CA VAL A 226 -7.80 14.43 -7.28
C VAL A 226 -6.63 14.73 -6.38
N ASP A 227 -5.55 13.94 -6.44
CA ASP A 227 -4.37 14.11 -5.57
C ASP A 227 -3.42 15.19 -6.10
N GLY A 228 -3.45 15.48 -7.42
CA GLY A 228 -2.55 16.43 -8.07
C GLY A 228 -1.14 15.90 -8.25
N LEU A 229 -0.98 14.58 -8.28
CA LEU A 229 0.31 13.89 -8.37
C LEU A 229 0.51 13.26 -9.76
N ASP A 230 1.76 12.96 -10.06
CA ASP A 230 2.10 12.16 -11.23
C ASP A 230 1.97 10.66 -10.87
N PRO A 231 1.04 9.91 -11.51
CA PRO A 231 0.83 8.50 -11.18
C PRO A 231 2.06 7.61 -11.37
N ASP A 232 3.02 8.01 -12.21
CA ASP A 232 4.28 7.27 -12.38
C ASP A 232 5.20 7.37 -11.15
N TYR A 233 4.95 8.34 -10.28
CA TYR A 233 5.66 8.56 -9.02
C TYR A 233 4.83 8.19 -7.79
N PHE A 234 3.56 7.83 -7.96
CA PHE A 234 2.72 7.36 -6.88
C PHE A 234 3.22 6.00 -6.40
N PHE A 235 3.67 5.91 -5.15
CA PHE A 235 4.20 4.67 -4.58
C PHE A 235 3.13 3.88 -3.84
N ASN A 236 3.29 2.55 -3.79
CA ASN A 236 2.49 1.69 -2.94
C ASN A 236 3.11 1.61 -1.54
N ALA A 237 2.30 1.83 -0.51
CA ALA A 237 2.74 1.92 0.88
C ALA A 237 2.93 0.56 1.58
N GLY A 238 2.63 -0.56 0.90
CA GLY A 238 2.77 -1.89 1.51
C GLY A 238 4.20 -2.38 1.68
N VAL A 239 5.18 -1.74 1.04
CA VAL A 239 6.62 -1.95 1.26
C VAL A 239 7.32 -0.61 1.20
N ILE A 240 7.73 -0.08 2.33
CA ILE A 240 8.39 1.23 2.43
C ILE A 240 9.58 1.20 3.39
N LEU A 241 10.62 1.93 3.02
CA LEU A 241 11.70 2.30 3.93
C LEU A 241 11.44 3.74 4.40
N MET A 242 11.34 3.95 5.71
CA MET A 242 10.92 5.20 6.33
C MET A 242 12.08 5.93 6.98
N ASN A 243 12.22 7.23 6.72
CA ASN A 243 13.14 8.13 7.43
C ASN A 243 12.44 8.68 8.69
N LEU A 244 12.43 7.90 9.77
CA LEU A 244 11.71 8.24 11.00
C LEU A 244 12.26 9.52 11.65
N LYS A 245 13.57 9.77 11.50
CA LYS A 245 14.20 11.01 11.97
C LYS A 245 13.67 12.24 11.25
N ALA A 246 13.54 12.16 9.92
CA ALA A 246 12.97 13.24 9.13
C ALA A 246 11.48 13.43 9.44
N PHE A 247 10.72 12.34 9.62
CA PHE A 247 9.31 12.38 10.00
C PHE A 247 9.13 13.19 11.30
N ARG A 248 9.89 12.87 12.35
CA ARG A 248 9.83 13.60 13.61
C ARG A 248 10.26 15.06 13.48
N LYS A 249 11.36 15.30 12.75
CA LYS A 249 11.90 16.67 12.55
C LYS A 249 10.89 17.59 11.87
N GLU A 250 10.08 17.05 10.98
CA GLU A 250 9.12 17.80 10.17
C GLU A 250 7.69 17.74 10.71
N ASP A 251 7.50 17.13 11.90
CA ASP A 251 6.15 16.90 12.46
C ASP A 251 5.20 16.24 11.46
N PHE A 252 5.66 15.16 10.84
CA PHE A 252 4.88 14.46 9.81
C PHE A 252 3.52 14.01 10.32
N TYR A 253 3.48 13.52 11.57
CA TYR A 253 2.21 13.12 12.20
C TYR A 253 1.24 14.31 12.33
N GLY A 254 1.72 15.50 12.74
CA GLY A 254 0.90 16.70 12.82
C GLY A 254 0.37 17.12 11.44
N GLN A 255 1.22 17.08 10.41
CA GLN A 255 0.80 17.35 9.03
C GLN A 255 -0.25 16.36 8.54
N PHE A 256 -0.06 15.06 8.82
CA PHE A 256 -1.06 14.03 8.49
C PHE A 256 -2.40 14.28 9.20
N ALA A 257 -2.36 14.54 10.51
CA ALA A 257 -3.58 14.81 11.29
C ALA A 257 -4.33 16.05 10.81
N ASP A 258 -3.59 17.11 10.45
CA ASP A 258 -4.16 18.34 9.87
C ASP A 258 -4.81 18.07 8.51
N LEU A 259 -4.13 17.32 7.62
CA LEU A 259 -4.67 16.99 6.31
C LEU A 259 -5.89 16.07 6.42
N LEU A 260 -5.88 15.09 7.31
CA LEU A 260 -6.98 14.16 7.57
C LEU A 260 -8.27 14.91 8.01
N GLN A 261 -8.12 16.00 8.78
CA GLN A 261 -9.25 16.85 9.17
C GLN A 261 -9.76 17.72 8.03
N LYS A 262 -8.89 18.18 7.15
CA LYS A 262 -9.22 19.11 6.06
C LYS A 262 -9.80 18.44 4.83
N TYR A 263 -9.33 17.25 4.49
CA TYR A 263 -9.74 16.55 3.29
C TYR A 263 -9.81 15.05 3.50
N LYS A 264 -10.87 14.47 2.96
CA LYS A 264 -11.10 13.03 2.98
C LYS A 264 -10.72 12.42 1.64
N PHE A 265 -9.64 11.67 1.60
CA PHE A 265 -9.36 10.76 0.50
C PHE A 265 -10.17 9.47 0.66
N SER A 266 -10.95 9.11 -0.36
CA SER A 266 -11.91 8.01 -0.29
C SER A 266 -11.47 6.78 -1.07
N LEU A 267 -10.47 6.89 -1.98
CA LEU A 267 -10.13 5.83 -2.89
C LEU A 267 -9.01 4.92 -2.35
N ILE A 268 -7.82 5.45 -2.09
CA ILE A 268 -6.64 4.68 -1.70
C ILE A 268 -6.25 4.94 -0.24
N GLN A 269 -7.01 5.79 0.44
CA GLN A 269 -6.97 6.07 1.89
C GLN A 269 -5.59 6.54 2.38
N ASP A 270 -4.91 5.77 3.24
CA ASP A 270 -3.62 6.15 3.82
C ASP A 270 -2.52 6.35 2.77
N GLU A 271 -2.55 5.62 1.65
CA GLU A 271 -1.63 5.82 0.53
C GLU A 271 -1.78 7.19 -0.12
N ASP A 272 -3.02 7.70 -0.27
CA ASP A 272 -3.27 9.04 -0.81
C ASP A 272 -2.59 10.10 0.08
N TYR A 273 -2.81 10.01 1.42
CA TYR A 273 -2.18 10.93 2.37
C TYR A 273 -0.65 10.85 2.35
N LEU A 274 -0.11 9.64 2.34
CA LEU A 274 1.34 9.42 2.30
C LEU A 274 1.96 9.99 1.03
N ASN A 275 1.37 9.72 -0.13
CA ASN A 275 1.87 10.21 -1.42
C ASN A 275 1.78 11.73 -1.53
N VAL A 276 0.71 12.36 -1.02
CA VAL A 276 0.54 13.81 -1.00
C VAL A 276 1.56 14.47 -0.08
N LEU A 277 1.76 13.95 1.14
CA LEU A 277 2.67 14.53 2.12
C LEU A 277 4.14 14.28 1.79
N CYS A 278 4.46 13.16 1.15
CA CYS A 278 5.82 12.80 0.78
C CYS A 278 6.22 13.25 -0.63
N GLN A 279 5.31 13.89 -1.40
CA GLN A 279 5.61 14.26 -2.79
C GLN A 279 6.95 14.99 -2.91
N ASP A 280 7.71 14.74 -4.00
CA ASP A 280 9.06 15.24 -4.26
C ASP A 280 10.15 14.77 -3.27
N ARG A 281 9.78 14.02 -2.22
CA ARG A 281 10.65 13.49 -1.18
C ARG A 281 10.58 11.96 -1.08
N VAL A 282 10.28 11.29 -2.19
CA VAL A 282 10.25 9.83 -2.31
C VAL A 282 11.46 9.33 -3.09
N LEU A 283 12.27 8.49 -2.46
CA LEU A 283 13.30 7.73 -3.17
C LEU A 283 12.63 6.57 -3.90
N ARG A 284 12.70 6.57 -5.22
CA ARG A 284 12.05 5.54 -6.03
C ARG A 284 12.82 4.24 -5.99
N LEU A 285 12.18 3.20 -5.48
CA LEU A 285 12.71 1.83 -5.49
C LEU A 285 12.39 1.13 -6.83
N PRO A 286 13.24 0.17 -7.24
CA PRO A 286 12.87 -0.81 -8.27
C PRO A 286 11.59 -1.57 -7.88
N ARG A 287 10.72 -1.83 -8.85
CA ARG A 287 9.45 -2.56 -8.62
C ARG A 287 9.64 -3.97 -8.05
N ALA A 288 10.83 -4.56 -8.21
CA ALA A 288 11.19 -5.83 -7.61
C ALA A 288 11.04 -5.88 -6.07
N TRP A 289 11.12 -4.71 -5.40
CA TRP A 289 10.93 -4.58 -3.96
C TRP A 289 9.47 -4.52 -3.50
N ASN A 290 8.54 -4.40 -4.44
CA ASN A 290 7.10 -4.43 -4.15
C ASN A 290 6.35 -4.90 -5.40
N LYS A 291 6.71 -6.09 -5.90
CA LYS A 291 6.13 -6.66 -7.11
C LYS A 291 4.76 -7.24 -6.81
N THR A 292 3.77 -6.75 -7.53
CA THR A 292 2.40 -7.25 -7.40
C THR A 292 2.04 -8.22 -8.52
N PRO A 293 1.07 -9.14 -8.33
CA PRO A 293 0.57 -10.01 -9.39
C PRO A 293 -0.28 -9.28 -10.44
N VAL A 294 -0.44 -7.95 -10.27
CA VAL A 294 -1.24 -7.11 -11.17
C VAL A 294 -0.44 -6.77 -12.43
N GLY A 295 -1.14 -6.76 -13.58
CA GLY A 295 -0.54 -6.38 -14.86
C GLY A 295 0.10 -7.54 -15.61
N LYS A 296 0.68 -7.22 -16.79
CA LYS A 296 1.23 -8.23 -17.72
C LYS A 296 2.73 -8.42 -17.59
N ASP A 297 3.42 -7.48 -16.96
CA ASP A 297 4.88 -7.45 -16.86
C ASP A 297 5.36 -8.21 -15.63
N LEU A 298 5.30 -9.54 -15.69
CA LEU A 298 5.81 -10.40 -14.66
C LEU A 298 7.35 -10.37 -14.65
N LEU A 299 7.94 -10.46 -13.45
CA LEU A 299 9.38 -10.61 -13.26
C LEU A 299 9.72 -12.09 -13.06
N PRO A 300 10.86 -12.57 -13.58
CA PRO A 300 11.34 -13.89 -13.27
C PRO A 300 11.79 -13.97 -11.79
N ARG A 301 11.86 -15.22 -11.26
CA ARG A 301 12.16 -15.47 -9.82
C ARG A 301 13.45 -14.80 -9.34
N GLU A 302 14.48 -14.83 -10.14
CA GLU A 302 15.80 -14.25 -9.84
C GLU A 302 15.78 -12.73 -9.62
N ASP A 303 14.86 -12.03 -10.27
CA ASP A 303 14.70 -10.60 -10.16
C ASP A 303 13.76 -10.18 -9.01
N LEU A 304 12.92 -11.10 -8.53
CA LEU A 304 11.98 -10.82 -7.43
C LEU A 304 12.72 -10.62 -6.11
N ARG A 305 12.28 -9.62 -5.35
CA ARG A 305 12.74 -9.36 -3.99
C ARG A 305 11.63 -9.48 -2.98
N ILE A 306 10.48 -8.86 -3.24
CA ILE A 306 9.26 -8.98 -2.44
C ILE A 306 8.08 -9.08 -3.40
N VAL A 307 7.22 -10.07 -3.20
CA VAL A 307 5.91 -10.16 -3.83
C VAL A 307 4.87 -9.67 -2.85
N HIS A 308 3.98 -8.79 -3.29
CA HIS A 308 2.89 -8.24 -2.50
C HIS A 308 1.55 -8.56 -3.17
N TYR A 309 0.74 -9.38 -2.53
CA TYR A 309 -0.55 -9.82 -3.05
C TYR A 309 -1.64 -8.77 -2.83
N LEU A 310 -1.62 -7.74 -3.69
CA LEU A 310 -2.47 -6.56 -3.59
C LEU A 310 -3.94 -6.86 -3.93
N MET A 311 -4.86 -6.16 -3.28
CA MET A 311 -6.31 -6.16 -3.56
C MET A 311 -6.93 -7.58 -3.56
N THR A 312 -7.57 -7.96 -4.67
CA THR A 312 -8.22 -9.27 -4.84
C THR A 312 -7.27 -10.37 -5.32
N TRP A 313 -6.04 -10.03 -5.72
CA TRP A 313 -5.03 -10.97 -6.21
C TRP A 313 -4.39 -11.77 -5.06
N LYS A 314 -5.21 -12.60 -4.39
CA LYS A 314 -4.85 -13.34 -3.18
C LYS A 314 -4.71 -14.83 -3.48
N PRO A 315 -3.52 -15.45 -3.33
CA PRO A 315 -3.31 -16.89 -3.61
C PRO A 315 -4.09 -17.82 -2.68
N TRP A 316 -4.57 -17.32 -1.55
CA TRP A 316 -5.49 -18.04 -0.65
C TRP A 316 -6.97 -17.92 -1.03
N ARG A 317 -7.26 -17.28 -2.19
CA ARG A 317 -8.61 -17.19 -2.75
C ARG A 317 -8.71 -17.78 -4.15
N TYR A 318 -7.62 -17.68 -4.95
CA TYR A 318 -7.62 -18.06 -6.36
C TYR A 318 -6.38 -18.91 -6.69
N GLU A 319 -6.56 -19.93 -7.55
CA GLU A 319 -5.48 -20.82 -7.97
C GLU A 319 -4.47 -20.12 -8.91
N ASP A 320 -4.99 -19.30 -9.82
CA ASP A 320 -4.21 -18.72 -10.93
C ASP A 320 -3.61 -17.33 -10.60
N VAL A 321 -3.30 -17.07 -9.33
CA VAL A 321 -2.63 -15.83 -8.96
C VAL A 321 -1.15 -15.92 -9.30
N PRO A 322 -0.62 -15.01 -10.14
CA PRO A 322 0.81 -14.96 -10.41
C PRO A 322 1.63 -14.91 -9.12
N TYR A 323 2.69 -15.73 -9.06
CA TYR A 323 3.55 -15.88 -7.88
C TYR A 323 2.88 -16.56 -6.67
N GLY A 324 1.65 -17.09 -6.81
CA GLY A 324 0.92 -17.75 -5.71
C GLY A 324 1.66 -18.99 -5.16
N GLU A 325 2.49 -19.63 -5.99
CA GLU A 325 3.34 -20.74 -5.59
C GLU A 325 4.28 -20.39 -4.44
N TYR A 326 4.83 -19.16 -4.41
CA TYR A 326 5.73 -18.73 -3.33
C TYR A 326 4.99 -18.54 -2.00
N PHE A 327 3.76 -18.06 -2.04
CA PHE A 327 2.93 -17.98 -0.84
C PHE A 327 2.73 -19.37 -0.21
N TRP A 328 2.33 -20.35 -1.03
CA TRP A 328 2.05 -21.69 -0.55
C TRP A 328 3.31 -22.47 -0.14
N GLU A 329 4.46 -22.15 -0.74
CA GLU A 329 5.76 -22.71 -0.34
C GLU A 329 6.06 -22.38 1.13
N TYR A 330 5.93 -21.11 1.54
CA TYR A 330 6.16 -20.68 2.92
C TYR A 330 4.99 -20.99 3.84
N ALA A 331 3.74 -20.93 3.37
CA ALA A 331 2.57 -21.26 4.16
C ALA A 331 2.64 -22.69 4.75
N LYS A 332 3.12 -23.65 3.96
CA LYS A 332 3.31 -25.06 4.39
C LYS A 332 4.25 -25.24 5.59
N GLN A 333 5.06 -24.25 5.87
CA GLN A 333 6.05 -24.27 6.94
C GLN A 333 5.56 -23.56 8.21
N THR A 334 4.33 -22.99 8.17
CA THR A 334 3.74 -22.27 9.32
C THR A 334 2.70 -23.10 10.05
N GLU A 335 2.47 -22.78 11.31
CA GLU A 335 1.37 -23.35 12.12
C GLU A 335 -0.03 -22.95 11.61
N PHE A 336 -0.10 -22.05 10.63
CA PHE A 336 -1.34 -21.60 10.04
C PHE A 336 -1.70 -22.30 8.73
N TYR A 337 -0.91 -23.29 8.27
CA TYR A 337 -1.13 -23.93 6.97
C TYR A 337 -2.53 -24.49 6.81
N ASP A 338 -3.01 -25.28 7.77
CA ASP A 338 -4.34 -25.89 7.69
C ASP A 338 -5.46 -24.82 7.72
N TYR A 339 -5.25 -23.76 8.51
CA TYR A 339 -6.19 -22.63 8.54
C TYR A 339 -6.25 -21.91 7.18
N LEU A 340 -5.09 -21.63 6.58
CA LEU A 340 -4.98 -20.97 5.27
C LEU A 340 -5.54 -21.86 4.15
N LYS A 341 -5.28 -23.16 4.22
CA LYS A 341 -5.82 -24.13 3.26
C LYS A 341 -7.35 -24.22 3.35
N ASN A 342 -7.89 -24.17 4.56
CA ASN A 342 -9.35 -24.14 4.76
C ASN A 342 -9.98 -22.86 4.16
N ILE A 343 -9.34 -21.69 4.31
CA ILE A 343 -9.80 -20.46 3.64
C ILE A 343 -9.83 -20.65 2.12
N PHE A 344 -8.78 -21.21 1.55
CA PHE A 344 -8.69 -21.47 0.11
C PHE A 344 -9.79 -22.44 -0.37
N ASP A 345 -9.98 -23.55 0.33
CA ASP A 345 -10.98 -24.57 -0.02
C ASP A 345 -12.43 -24.09 0.12
N GLN A 346 -12.64 -23.05 0.96
CA GLN A 346 -13.94 -22.38 1.12
C GLN A 346 -14.16 -21.24 0.12
N SER A 347 -13.18 -20.91 -0.69
CA SER A 347 -13.32 -19.89 -1.73
C SER A 347 -14.29 -20.38 -2.80
N THR A 348 -15.39 -19.68 -2.96
CA THR A 348 -16.52 -20.05 -3.82
C THR A 348 -16.69 -19.04 -4.95
N LYS A 349 -17.55 -19.40 -5.93
CA LYS A 349 -17.97 -18.46 -6.97
C LYS A 349 -18.64 -17.19 -6.41
N GLU A 350 -19.29 -17.29 -5.25
CA GLU A 350 -19.89 -16.13 -4.58
C GLU A 350 -18.83 -15.15 -4.08
N VAL A 351 -17.69 -15.67 -3.60
CA VAL A 351 -16.53 -14.84 -3.21
C VAL A 351 -15.98 -14.14 -4.45
N GLU A 352 -15.84 -14.84 -5.56
CA GLU A 352 -15.35 -14.26 -6.82
C GLU A 352 -16.29 -13.17 -7.35
N GLU A 353 -17.61 -13.40 -7.33
CA GLU A 353 -18.62 -12.40 -7.75
C GLU A 353 -18.58 -11.17 -6.84
N LYS A 354 -18.42 -11.36 -5.54
CA LYS A 354 -18.26 -10.27 -4.57
C LYS A 354 -17.00 -9.45 -4.83
N ASP A 355 -15.87 -10.10 -5.09
CA ASP A 355 -14.60 -9.43 -5.39
C ASP A 355 -14.70 -8.63 -6.70
N LYS A 356 -15.31 -9.17 -7.75
CA LYS A 356 -15.59 -8.45 -9.01
C LYS A 356 -16.48 -7.23 -8.80
N LEU A 357 -17.50 -7.36 -7.96
CA LEU A 357 -18.39 -6.25 -7.62
C LEU A 357 -17.62 -5.15 -6.86
N GLN A 358 -16.77 -5.53 -5.91
CA GLN A 358 -15.96 -4.58 -5.15
C GLN A 358 -14.98 -3.83 -6.07
N GLU A 359 -14.33 -4.50 -7.00
CA GLU A 359 -13.46 -3.86 -8.00
C GLU A 359 -14.25 -2.87 -8.89
N SER A 360 -15.44 -3.27 -9.35
CA SER A 360 -16.31 -2.38 -10.11
C SER A 360 -16.74 -1.14 -9.31
N ASN A 361 -17.09 -1.33 -8.03
CA ASN A 361 -17.45 -0.25 -7.13
C ASN A 361 -16.27 0.71 -6.89
N LEU A 362 -15.04 0.17 -6.79
CA LEU A 362 -13.84 0.96 -6.63
C LEU A 362 -13.59 1.86 -7.83
N GLN A 363 -13.72 1.33 -9.05
CA GLN A 363 -13.62 2.12 -10.28
C GLN A 363 -14.75 3.17 -10.39
N ALA A 364 -15.97 2.84 -9.96
CA ALA A 364 -17.08 3.79 -9.94
C ALA A 364 -16.83 4.92 -8.93
N LEU A 365 -16.27 4.59 -7.75
CA LEU A 365 -15.87 5.59 -6.77
C LEU A 365 -14.77 6.51 -7.33
N ALA A 366 -13.76 5.97 -7.99
CA ALA A 366 -12.72 6.78 -8.63
C ALA A 366 -13.32 7.81 -9.60
N ARG A 367 -14.25 7.36 -10.48
CA ARG A 367 -14.94 8.27 -11.42
C ARG A 367 -15.75 9.34 -10.68
N SER A 368 -16.42 8.98 -9.57
CA SER A 368 -17.20 9.95 -8.79
C SER A 368 -16.32 11.01 -8.12
N GLU A 369 -15.16 10.60 -7.57
CA GLU A 369 -14.20 11.52 -6.97
C GLU A 369 -13.58 12.46 -8.02
N ILE A 370 -13.26 11.95 -9.21
CA ILE A 370 -12.78 12.76 -10.35
C ILE A 370 -13.82 13.79 -10.77
N ALA A 371 -15.10 13.46 -10.74
CA ALA A 371 -16.18 14.36 -11.16
C ALA A 371 -16.49 15.48 -10.15
N ARG A 372 -15.97 15.42 -8.92
CA ARG A 372 -16.18 16.43 -7.89
C ARG A 372 -15.51 17.76 -8.26
N SER A 373 -16.16 18.87 -7.95
CA SER A 373 -15.60 20.21 -8.10
C SER A 373 -14.65 20.62 -6.96
N ASP A 374 -14.76 19.94 -5.80
CA ASP A 374 -14.02 20.23 -4.57
C ASP A 374 -12.89 19.22 -4.29
N ARG A 375 -12.26 18.72 -5.34
CA ARG A 375 -11.12 17.79 -5.26
C ARG A 375 -9.97 18.39 -4.46
N TYR A 376 -9.15 17.53 -3.83
CA TYR A 376 -8.01 17.96 -3.04
C TYR A 376 -7.08 18.89 -3.82
N PHE A 377 -6.64 18.49 -5.00
CA PHE A 377 -5.76 19.33 -5.83
C PHE A 377 -6.38 20.70 -6.19
N THR A 378 -7.69 20.74 -6.44
CA THR A 378 -8.40 21.99 -6.73
C THR A 378 -8.43 22.93 -5.51
N ARG A 379 -8.56 22.37 -4.29
CA ARG A 379 -8.67 23.15 -3.05
C ARG A 379 -7.32 23.52 -2.45
N TYR A 380 -6.37 22.59 -2.47
CA TYR A 380 -5.16 22.64 -1.65
C TYR A 380 -3.86 22.48 -2.43
N GLY A 381 -3.90 22.16 -3.72
CA GLY A 381 -2.71 21.88 -4.54
C GLY A 381 -1.63 22.96 -4.54
N LYS A 382 -1.97 24.18 -4.08
CA LYS A 382 -1.02 25.28 -3.87
C LYS A 382 -0.48 25.38 -2.44
N LEU A 383 -1.08 24.65 -1.47
CA LEU A 383 -0.72 24.74 -0.05
C LEU A 383 0.33 23.72 0.37
N TYR A 384 0.31 22.54 -0.26
CA TYR A 384 1.19 21.42 0.11
C TYR A 384 2.16 21.02 -1.01
N GLY A 385 2.02 21.58 -2.20
CA GLY A 385 3.00 21.44 -3.28
C GLY A 385 3.86 22.69 -3.36
N ASN A 386 5.15 22.59 -3.12
CA ASN A 386 6.08 23.65 -3.49
C ASN A 386 6.01 23.86 -4.99
N CYS A 387 5.48 25.01 -5.41
CA CYS A 387 5.63 25.51 -6.76
C CYS A 387 7.08 25.93 -7.02
#